data_5c282ecd6476d0cd8e383dedec55f9cf
#
_entry.id   5c282ecd6476d0cd8e383dedec55f9cf
#
_cell.length_a   1.000
_cell.length_b   1.000
_cell.length_c   1.000
_cell.angle_alpha   90.00
_cell.angle_beta   90.00
_cell.angle_gamma   90.00
#
_symmetry.space_group_name_H-M   'P 1'
#
loop_
_entity.id
_entity.type
_entity.pdbx_description
1 polymer ?
#
loop_
_entity_poly.entity_id
_entity_poly.type
_entity_poly.pdbx_seq_one_letter_code
_entity_poly.pdbx_strand_id
1 'polypeptide(L)'
;MADFEPIINDAIAAQEIPGCALAATSRDGSFTYSKAFGLTSMNPSSAKPMDLNTMMWVASCTKLMTALCAMQLVERGQITLDEPVYTHIPELEVLNVLTGFTDAGVPIEEKHTKPITLRLLLTHSSGLTYEGMHPKTLAWLKYHGKKMNAKPTVVERFDAPLVFEPGESWAYGPGVDYAGLLVERISGLTLEEYMKKNLWGPLGITDVTFFPSTRPDLQERMAEMSGRGEDGKLSVHDGKMPFVDDKGEEVTGCMGGQGSFTCAKEYIKVLKGVLDCDEGGGGKLLSKESLEVFFKPQLGDGSRAMLNAVVQDDAANNAMGGTPKHVAKDYALGGLIMMDDAPDGKKAGTMLWGGYPNLIWWIDRKTGLAGVYAGQVVPPGDLICGKLMRKWEEGAYEMFEKHRESKSKL
;
A
#
# COMPACT_ATOMS: atom_id res chain seq x y z
N MET A 1 20.42 1.33 -22.97
CA MET A 1 19.54 2.13 -22.09
C MET A 1 18.17 1.51 -22.27
N ALA A 2 17.44 1.23 -21.20
CA ALA A 2 16.08 0.70 -21.35
C ALA A 2 15.17 1.81 -21.91
N ASP A 3 14.20 1.46 -22.74
CA ASP A 3 13.42 2.45 -23.52
C ASP A 3 12.59 3.42 -22.67
N PHE A 4 12.31 3.07 -21.39
CA PHE A 4 11.60 3.94 -20.44
C PHE A 4 12.48 5.02 -19.80
N GLU A 5 13.81 4.84 -19.72
CA GLU A 5 14.69 5.81 -19.06
C GLU A 5 14.68 7.21 -19.70
N PRO A 6 14.69 7.35 -21.05
CA PRO A 6 14.50 8.64 -21.69
C PRO A 6 13.17 9.30 -21.30
N ILE A 7 12.08 8.54 -21.24
CA ILE A 7 10.75 9.05 -20.90
C ILE A 7 10.74 9.65 -19.47
N ILE A 8 11.41 8.98 -18.52
CA ILE A 8 11.54 9.49 -17.14
C ILE A 8 12.41 10.77 -17.13
N ASN A 9 13.53 10.78 -17.84
CA ASN A 9 14.40 11.97 -17.92
C ASN A 9 13.69 13.16 -18.57
N ASP A 10 12.88 12.93 -19.59
CA ASP A 10 12.08 13.96 -20.26
C ASP A 10 11.03 14.55 -19.29
N ALA A 11 10.36 13.71 -18.52
CA ALA A 11 9.40 14.16 -17.49
C ALA A 11 10.07 14.99 -16.38
N ILE A 12 11.30 14.64 -15.97
CA ILE A 12 12.09 15.42 -15.03
C ILE A 12 12.51 16.75 -15.63
N ALA A 13 13.00 16.75 -16.87
CA ALA A 13 13.40 17.97 -17.59
C ALA A 13 12.22 18.92 -17.82
N ALA A 14 11.02 18.37 -18.03
CA ALA A 14 9.77 19.10 -18.13
C ALA A 14 9.19 19.54 -16.76
N GLN A 15 9.85 19.22 -15.65
CA GLN A 15 9.37 19.46 -14.28
C GLN A 15 8.01 18.81 -13.97
N GLU A 16 7.70 17.71 -14.63
CA GLU A 16 6.49 16.92 -14.40
C GLU A 16 6.60 16.01 -13.18
N ILE A 17 7.82 15.61 -12.79
CA ILE A 17 8.16 14.97 -11.52
C ILE A 17 9.50 15.53 -11.02
N PRO A 18 9.75 15.58 -9.69
CA PRO A 18 11.07 15.96 -9.18
C PRO A 18 12.10 14.88 -9.44
N GLY A 19 11.71 13.63 -9.24
CA GLY A 19 12.53 12.45 -9.39
C GLY A 19 11.78 11.20 -8.93
N CYS A 20 12.40 10.04 -9.16
CA CYS A 20 11.91 8.74 -8.69
C CYS A 20 13.04 7.74 -8.49
N ALA A 21 12.78 6.68 -7.73
CA ALA A 21 13.66 5.54 -7.57
C ALA A 21 12.95 4.26 -8.02
N LEU A 22 13.64 3.45 -8.81
CA LEU A 22 13.13 2.23 -9.44
C LEU A 22 13.96 1.04 -8.98
N ALA A 23 13.31 -0.06 -8.64
CA ALA A 23 14.01 -1.32 -8.39
C ALA A 23 13.16 -2.50 -8.86
N ALA A 24 13.80 -3.51 -9.45
CA ALA A 24 13.20 -4.79 -9.80
C ALA A 24 14.19 -5.93 -9.54
N THR A 25 13.66 -7.11 -9.25
CA THR A 25 14.45 -8.31 -9.01
C THR A 25 13.71 -9.57 -9.44
N SER A 26 14.48 -10.56 -9.94
CA SER A 26 13.94 -11.91 -10.15
C SER A 26 13.97 -12.74 -8.86
N ARG A 27 13.18 -13.83 -8.84
CA ARG A 27 13.15 -14.79 -7.74
C ARG A 27 14.53 -15.33 -7.39
N ASP A 28 15.30 -15.75 -8.38
CA ASP A 28 16.65 -16.29 -8.22
C ASP A 28 17.73 -15.21 -7.99
N GLY A 29 17.35 -13.93 -8.00
CA GLY A 29 18.26 -12.79 -7.85
C GLY A 29 19.23 -12.59 -9.02
N SER A 30 19.12 -13.36 -10.10
CA SER A 30 20.02 -13.26 -11.24
C SER A 30 19.76 -12.04 -12.13
N PHE A 31 18.53 -11.54 -12.10
CA PHE A 31 18.16 -10.26 -12.69
C PHE A 31 17.92 -9.23 -11.57
N THR A 32 18.58 -8.10 -11.69
CA THR A 32 18.33 -6.94 -10.83
C THR A 32 18.43 -5.66 -11.65
N TYR A 33 17.53 -4.75 -11.38
CA TYR A 33 17.60 -3.37 -11.84
C TYR A 33 17.39 -2.45 -10.66
N SER A 34 18.24 -1.43 -10.51
CA SER A 34 18.10 -0.44 -9.43
C SER A 34 18.70 0.88 -9.89
N LYS A 35 17.87 1.92 -10.04
CA LYS A 35 18.30 3.24 -10.48
C LYS A 35 17.39 4.33 -9.92
N ALA A 36 17.97 5.49 -9.63
CA ALA A 36 17.26 6.69 -9.25
C ALA A 36 17.48 7.79 -10.28
N PHE A 37 16.51 8.69 -10.39
CA PHE A 37 16.46 9.75 -11.38
C PHE A 37 16.04 11.06 -10.74
N GLY A 38 16.61 12.19 -11.16
CA GLY A 38 16.19 13.53 -10.76
C GLY A 38 16.60 13.93 -9.34
N LEU A 39 15.75 14.68 -8.70
CA LEU A 39 16.00 15.36 -7.43
C LEU A 39 15.00 14.95 -6.34
N THR A 40 15.36 15.18 -5.07
CA THR A 40 14.52 14.87 -3.90
C THR A 40 13.43 15.89 -3.62
N SER A 41 13.44 17.04 -4.31
CA SER A 41 12.53 18.17 -4.07
C SER A 41 12.37 19.04 -5.32
N MET A 42 11.23 19.71 -5.43
CA MET A 42 11.00 20.81 -6.37
C MET A 42 11.58 22.14 -5.88
N ASN A 43 11.98 22.25 -4.60
CA ASN A 43 12.63 23.45 -4.06
C ASN A 43 14.14 23.42 -4.35
N PRO A 44 14.66 24.33 -5.19
CA PRO A 44 16.08 24.34 -5.55
C PRO A 44 17.04 24.51 -4.36
N SER A 45 16.58 25.09 -3.25
CA SER A 45 17.43 25.33 -2.07
C SER A 45 17.60 24.09 -1.18
N SER A 46 16.69 23.11 -1.25
CA SER A 46 16.72 21.85 -0.47
C SER A 46 16.95 20.61 -1.34
N ALA A 47 16.81 20.74 -2.67
CA ALA A 47 16.93 19.65 -3.61
C ALA A 47 18.33 19.01 -3.60
N LYS A 48 18.36 17.69 -3.45
CA LYS A 48 19.57 16.85 -3.57
C LYS A 48 19.36 15.87 -4.72
N PRO A 49 20.42 15.33 -5.33
CA PRO A 49 20.25 14.19 -6.24
C PRO A 49 19.50 13.05 -5.56
N MET A 50 18.49 12.51 -6.24
CA MET A 50 17.78 11.32 -5.74
C MET A 50 18.68 10.10 -5.88
N ASP A 51 18.69 9.24 -4.88
CA ASP A 51 19.38 7.97 -4.89
C ASP A 51 18.50 6.83 -4.35
N LEU A 52 19.00 5.60 -4.36
CA LEU A 52 18.27 4.43 -3.92
C LEU A 52 18.06 4.37 -2.39
N ASN A 53 18.80 5.19 -1.62
CA ASN A 53 18.66 5.31 -0.17
C ASN A 53 17.82 6.54 0.22
N THR A 54 17.32 7.30 -0.76
CA THR A 54 16.41 8.41 -0.49
C THR A 54 15.17 7.89 0.19
N MET A 55 14.92 8.40 1.40
CA MET A 55 13.79 8.00 2.23
C MET A 55 12.50 8.64 1.71
N MET A 56 11.43 7.87 1.76
CA MET A 56 10.12 8.28 1.28
C MET A 56 9.03 7.78 2.23
N TRP A 57 7.99 8.57 2.41
CA TRP A 57 6.76 8.05 2.97
C TRP A 57 6.13 7.10 1.95
N VAL A 58 6.06 5.81 2.28
CA VAL A 58 5.56 4.81 1.32
C VAL A 58 4.05 4.57 1.44
N ALA A 59 3.41 5.29 2.37
CA ALA A 59 1.96 5.27 2.53
C ALA A 59 1.39 3.84 2.50
N SER A 60 0.40 3.60 1.63
CA SER A 60 -0.28 2.31 1.55
C SER A 60 0.57 1.13 1.07
N CYS A 61 1.80 1.36 0.61
CA CYS A 61 2.75 0.27 0.43
C CYS A 61 3.13 -0.40 1.77
N THR A 62 2.89 0.24 2.91
CA THR A 62 2.97 -0.35 4.27
C THR A 62 2.10 -1.59 4.41
N LYS A 63 0.94 -1.62 3.75
CA LYS A 63 -0.07 -2.68 3.87
C LYS A 63 0.47 -4.08 3.61
N LEU A 64 1.35 -4.24 2.63
CA LEU A 64 1.98 -5.54 2.34
C LEU A 64 2.73 -6.07 3.57
N MET A 65 3.54 -5.22 4.21
CA MET A 65 4.34 -5.61 5.37
C MET A 65 3.45 -5.96 6.57
N THR A 66 2.40 -5.18 6.81
CA THR A 66 1.43 -5.46 7.87
C THR A 66 0.66 -6.76 7.63
N ALA A 67 0.22 -6.99 6.39
CA ALA A 67 -0.49 -8.21 6.01
C ALA A 67 0.40 -9.46 6.16
N LEU A 68 1.69 -9.38 5.82
CA LEU A 68 2.65 -10.45 6.06
C LEU A 68 2.77 -10.76 7.56
N CYS A 69 2.88 -9.72 8.41
CA CYS A 69 2.93 -9.90 9.86
C CYS A 69 1.65 -10.53 10.43
N ALA A 70 0.48 -10.11 9.96
CA ALA A 70 -0.79 -10.71 10.35
C ALA A 70 -0.87 -12.19 9.93
N MET A 71 -0.42 -12.52 8.71
CA MET A 71 -0.36 -13.92 8.24
C MET A 71 0.61 -14.78 9.05
N GLN A 72 1.72 -14.22 9.57
CA GLN A 72 2.60 -14.94 10.48
C GLN A 72 1.90 -15.33 11.79
N LEU A 73 0.99 -14.50 12.30
CA LEU A 73 0.17 -14.87 13.46
C LEU A 73 -0.81 -16.00 13.14
N VAL A 74 -1.41 -15.96 11.95
CA VAL A 74 -2.30 -17.04 11.47
C VAL A 74 -1.51 -18.35 11.32
N GLU A 75 -0.35 -18.31 10.71
CA GLU A 75 0.53 -19.50 10.53
C GLU A 75 0.96 -20.09 11.87
N ARG A 76 1.16 -19.28 12.89
CA ARG A 76 1.49 -19.72 14.26
C ARG A 76 0.28 -20.16 15.07
N GLY A 77 -0.92 -20.14 14.51
CA GLY A 77 -2.16 -20.51 15.18
C GLY A 77 -2.60 -19.56 16.31
N GLN A 78 -2.10 -18.32 16.29
CA GLN A 78 -2.44 -17.31 17.32
C GLN A 78 -3.76 -16.61 17.04
N ILE A 79 -4.23 -16.66 15.79
CA ILE A 79 -5.55 -16.20 15.31
C ILE A 79 -5.87 -16.94 14.01
N THR A 80 -7.17 -17.08 13.69
CA THR A 80 -7.60 -17.52 12.37
C THR A 80 -8.03 -16.36 11.49
N LEU A 81 -8.10 -16.56 10.18
CA LEU A 81 -8.57 -15.52 9.26
C LEU A 81 -10.06 -15.17 9.47
N ASP A 82 -10.86 -16.10 9.99
CA ASP A 82 -12.32 -16.02 9.95
C ASP A 82 -12.98 -15.92 11.32
N GLU A 83 -12.24 -15.98 12.41
CA GLU A 83 -12.79 -15.70 13.73
C GLU A 83 -13.00 -14.20 13.96
N PRO A 84 -13.99 -13.80 14.79
CA PRO A 84 -14.19 -12.40 15.15
C PRO A 84 -12.96 -11.82 15.86
N VAL A 85 -12.51 -10.64 15.44
CA VAL A 85 -11.31 -9.98 16.03
C VAL A 85 -11.59 -9.34 17.40
N TYR A 86 -12.80 -9.42 17.92
CA TYR A 86 -13.28 -8.63 19.06
C TYR A 86 -12.60 -8.96 20.39
N THR A 87 -12.11 -10.19 20.56
CA THR A 87 -11.29 -10.56 21.75
C THR A 87 -10.04 -9.68 21.86
N HIS A 88 -9.50 -9.24 20.72
CA HIS A 88 -8.31 -8.41 20.66
C HIS A 88 -8.61 -6.94 20.35
N ILE A 89 -9.69 -6.67 19.60
CA ILE A 89 -10.10 -5.31 19.20
C ILE A 89 -11.60 -5.12 19.52
N PRO A 90 -11.98 -5.03 20.80
CA PRO A 90 -13.39 -4.85 21.20
C PRO A 90 -14.01 -3.56 20.67
N GLU A 91 -13.21 -2.56 20.31
CA GLU A 91 -13.66 -1.30 19.72
C GLU A 91 -14.38 -1.50 18.40
N LEU A 92 -14.06 -2.55 17.64
CA LEU A 92 -14.75 -2.87 16.39
C LEU A 92 -16.11 -3.53 16.59
N GLU A 93 -16.36 -4.18 17.73
CA GLU A 93 -17.65 -4.82 18.05
C GLU A 93 -18.78 -3.81 18.27
N VAL A 94 -18.42 -2.61 18.75
CA VAL A 94 -19.38 -1.56 19.09
C VAL A 94 -19.69 -0.60 17.96
N LEU A 95 -18.99 -0.71 16.82
CA LEU A 95 -19.28 0.11 15.64
C LEU A 95 -20.65 -0.28 15.05
N ASN A 96 -21.40 0.73 14.62
CA ASN A 96 -22.64 0.55 13.88
C ASN A 96 -22.42 0.64 12.36
N VAL A 97 -23.39 0.20 11.59
CA VAL A 97 -23.48 0.45 10.15
C VAL A 97 -24.26 1.74 9.92
N LEU A 98 -23.67 2.69 9.24
CA LEU A 98 -24.35 3.91 8.77
C LEU A 98 -25.21 3.59 7.55
N THR A 99 -26.49 3.32 7.78
CA THR A 99 -27.44 2.93 6.74
C THR A 99 -27.89 4.13 5.90
N GLY A 100 -27.98 5.33 6.50
CA GLY A 100 -28.40 6.54 5.79
C GLY A 100 -28.43 7.79 6.68
N PHE A 101 -29.19 8.77 6.23
CA PHE A 101 -29.46 10.01 6.95
C PHE A 101 -30.96 10.33 6.83
N THR A 102 -31.53 10.95 7.86
CA THR A 102 -32.87 11.53 7.79
C THR A 102 -32.90 12.75 6.88
N ASP A 103 -34.09 13.26 6.54
CA ASP A 103 -34.25 14.51 5.77
C ASP A 103 -33.60 15.72 6.47
N ALA A 104 -33.47 15.69 7.79
CA ALA A 104 -32.76 16.69 8.58
C ALA A 104 -31.25 16.47 8.65
N GLY A 105 -30.71 15.46 7.94
CA GLY A 105 -29.27 15.13 7.90
C GLY A 105 -28.76 14.42 9.14
N VAL A 106 -29.64 13.87 10.02
CA VAL A 106 -29.24 13.09 11.18
C VAL A 106 -28.81 11.68 10.74
N PRO A 107 -27.63 11.17 11.16
CA PRO A 107 -27.21 9.81 10.84
C PRO A 107 -28.20 8.76 11.32
N ILE A 108 -28.45 7.74 10.50
CA ILE A 108 -29.22 6.53 10.86
C ILE A 108 -28.21 5.39 10.94
N GLU A 109 -28.04 4.87 12.14
CA GLU A 109 -27.07 3.84 12.43
C GLU A 109 -27.74 2.60 13.00
N GLU A 110 -27.33 1.42 12.55
CA GLU A 110 -27.84 0.13 12.98
C GLU A 110 -26.69 -0.78 13.39
N LYS A 111 -26.89 -1.64 14.39
CA LYS A 111 -25.87 -2.58 14.80
C LYS A 111 -25.59 -3.58 13.67
N HIS A 112 -24.31 -3.80 13.37
CA HIS A 112 -23.93 -4.84 12.41
C HIS A 112 -24.26 -6.24 12.96
N THR A 113 -24.60 -7.15 12.08
CA THR A 113 -25.03 -8.53 12.41
C THR A 113 -23.95 -9.57 12.10
N LYS A 114 -23.06 -9.26 11.18
CA LYS A 114 -21.94 -10.14 10.79
C LYS A 114 -20.66 -9.71 11.50
N PRO A 115 -19.82 -10.66 11.91
CA PRO A 115 -18.58 -10.34 12.60
C PRO A 115 -17.55 -9.70 11.65
N ILE A 116 -16.73 -8.80 12.21
CA ILE A 116 -15.51 -8.32 11.56
C ILE A 116 -14.42 -9.33 11.87
N THR A 117 -13.77 -9.83 10.82
CA THR A 117 -12.69 -10.83 10.87
C THR A 117 -11.40 -10.28 10.30
N LEU A 118 -10.28 -10.93 10.58
CA LEU A 118 -8.98 -10.54 10.00
C LEU A 118 -9.01 -10.56 8.47
N ARG A 119 -9.67 -11.55 7.85
CA ARG A 119 -9.87 -11.60 6.40
C ARG A 119 -10.55 -10.34 5.88
N LEU A 120 -11.65 -9.94 6.50
CA LEU A 120 -12.40 -8.75 6.07
C LEU A 120 -11.62 -7.45 6.26
N LEU A 121 -10.79 -7.36 7.32
CA LEU A 121 -9.90 -6.22 7.54
C LEU A 121 -8.83 -6.12 6.44
N LEU A 122 -8.17 -7.23 6.13
CA LEU A 122 -7.09 -7.28 5.12
C LEU A 122 -7.60 -7.05 3.70
N THR A 123 -8.85 -7.37 3.40
CA THR A 123 -9.43 -7.29 2.06
C THR A 123 -10.31 -6.08 1.80
N HIS A 124 -10.38 -5.13 2.74
CA HIS A 124 -11.23 -3.94 2.64
C HIS A 124 -12.72 -4.23 2.46
N SER A 125 -13.20 -5.35 3.02
CA SER A 125 -14.60 -5.77 2.99
C SER A 125 -15.28 -5.75 4.36
N SER A 126 -14.64 -5.15 5.36
CA SER A 126 -15.18 -5.03 6.73
C SER A 126 -16.26 -3.95 6.92
N GLY A 127 -16.44 -3.06 5.95
CA GLY A 127 -17.29 -1.88 6.08
C GLY A 127 -16.58 -0.62 6.57
N LEU A 128 -15.34 -0.74 7.04
CA LEU A 128 -14.50 0.41 7.38
C LEU A 128 -14.06 1.14 6.11
N THR A 129 -14.02 2.47 6.17
CA THR A 129 -13.50 3.30 5.06
C THR A 129 -12.66 4.45 5.60
N TYR A 130 -11.65 4.87 4.83
CA TYR A 130 -10.92 6.10 5.16
C TYR A 130 -11.85 7.31 5.06
N GLU A 131 -11.70 8.23 5.98
CA GLU A 131 -12.62 9.35 6.23
C GLU A 131 -12.92 10.21 4.99
N GLY A 132 -11.95 10.39 4.10
CA GLY A 132 -12.11 11.18 2.88
C GLY A 132 -12.61 10.41 1.66
N MET A 133 -12.80 9.08 1.76
CA MET A 133 -13.00 8.23 0.57
C MET A 133 -14.45 7.74 0.37
N HIS A 134 -15.36 8.04 1.31
CA HIS A 134 -16.76 7.62 1.18
C HIS A 134 -17.72 8.74 1.55
N PRO A 135 -18.75 9.02 0.72
CA PRO A 135 -19.70 10.14 0.95
C PRO A 135 -20.43 10.06 2.29
N LYS A 136 -20.83 8.86 2.72
CA LYS A 136 -21.50 8.66 4.02
C LYS A 136 -20.57 9.07 5.17
N THR A 137 -19.30 8.68 5.14
CA THR A 137 -18.34 9.02 6.20
C THR A 137 -18.06 10.52 6.25
N LEU A 138 -17.92 11.17 5.10
CA LEU A 138 -17.76 12.63 5.04
C LEU A 138 -18.98 13.36 5.64
N ALA A 139 -20.19 12.91 5.32
CA ALA A 139 -21.41 13.48 5.88
C ALA A 139 -21.52 13.26 7.40
N TRP A 140 -21.13 12.07 7.87
CA TRP A 140 -21.10 11.73 9.29
C TRP A 140 -20.10 12.58 10.09
N LEU A 141 -18.87 12.74 9.57
CA LEU A 141 -17.86 13.62 10.16
C LEU A 141 -18.35 15.07 10.24
N LYS A 142 -18.93 15.57 9.15
CA LYS A 142 -19.51 16.91 9.12
C LYS A 142 -20.62 17.11 10.15
N TYR A 143 -21.51 16.13 10.30
CA TYR A 143 -22.59 16.17 11.29
C TYR A 143 -22.05 16.24 12.72
N HIS A 144 -21.00 15.48 13.03
CA HIS A 144 -20.37 15.45 14.36
C HIS A 144 -19.29 16.53 14.58
N GLY A 145 -19.01 17.38 13.59
CA GLY A 145 -17.97 18.40 13.68
C GLY A 145 -16.55 17.82 13.83
N LYS A 146 -16.35 16.57 13.37
CA LYS A 146 -15.05 15.89 13.43
C LYS A 146 -14.17 16.29 12.23
N LYS A 147 -12.86 16.35 12.45
CA LYS A 147 -11.85 16.59 11.39
C LYS A 147 -11.21 15.28 10.97
N MET A 148 -10.90 15.17 9.67
CA MET A 148 -10.15 14.03 9.13
C MET A 148 -8.72 13.97 9.70
N ASN A 149 -8.21 12.77 9.91
CA ASN A 149 -6.85 12.50 10.39
C ASN A 149 -6.50 13.26 11.67
N ALA A 150 -7.48 13.49 12.56
CA ALA A 150 -7.31 14.40 13.69
C ALA A 150 -6.56 13.78 14.87
N LYS A 151 -6.52 12.44 14.96
CA LYS A 151 -6.07 11.73 16.16
C LYS A 151 -4.79 10.94 15.92
N PRO A 152 -3.96 10.73 16.97
CA PRO A 152 -2.64 10.12 16.83
C PRO A 152 -2.63 8.58 16.85
N THR A 153 -3.71 7.92 17.28
CA THR A 153 -3.79 6.45 17.40
C THR A 153 -4.79 5.85 16.42
N VAL A 154 -4.66 4.56 16.09
CA VAL A 154 -5.55 3.85 15.15
C VAL A 154 -7.02 3.94 15.59
N VAL A 155 -7.31 3.58 16.85
CA VAL A 155 -8.69 3.54 17.36
C VAL A 155 -9.34 4.92 17.39
N GLU A 156 -8.62 5.94 17.88
CA GLU A 156 -9.16 7.29 17.95
C GLU A 156 -9.32 7.96 16.57
N ARG A 157 -8.46 7.61 15.63
CA ARG A 157 -8.46 8.17 14.26
C ARG A 157 -9.57 7.59 13.40
N PHE A 158 -9.84 6.30 13.53
CA PHE A 158 -10.75 5.57 12.64
C PHE A 158 -11.99 5.06 13.39
N ASP A 159 -12.60 5.92 14.20
CA ASP A 159 -13.80 5.63 15.01
C ASP A 159 -15.13 5.89 14.29
N ALA A 160 -15.11 6.09 12.97
CA ALA A 160 -16.30 6.28 12.16
C ALA A 160 -17.10 4.97 11.98
N PRO A 161 -18.45 5.04 11.82
CA PRO A 161 -19.27 3.85 11.59
C PRO A 161 -18.91 3.14 10.28
N LEU A 162 -19.28 1.86 10.19
CA LEU A 162 -19.19 1.08 8.96
C LEU A 162 -20.14 1.66 7.90
N VAL A 163 -19.77 1.59 6.64
CA VAL A 163 -20.60 2.10 5.53
C VAL A 163 -21.46 1.04 4.85
N PHE A 164 -21.23 -0.24 5.21
CA PHE A 164 -22.03 -1.42 4.84
C PHE A 164 -21.77 -2.55 5.84
N GLU A 165 -22.64 -3.55 5.82
CA GLU A 165 -22.54 -4.77 6.62
C GLU A 165 -21.27 -5.57 6.26
N PRO A 166 -20.46 -6.04 7.26
CA PRO A 166 -19.23 -6.77 6.98
C PRO A 166 -19.40 -7.90 5.96
N GLY A 167 -18.54 -7.93 4.95
CA GLY A 167 -18.52 -8.91 3.87
C GLY A 167 -19.42 -8.63 2.68
N GLU A 168 -20.27 -7.60 2.69
CA GLU A 168 -21.25 -7.38 1.62
C GLU A 168 -20.74 -6.54 0.46
N SER A 169 -19.76 -5.67 0.70
CA SER A 169 -19.20 -4.79 -0.32
C SER A 169 -17.71 -4.56 -0.11
N TRP A 170 -17.15 -3.68 -0.90
CA TRP A 170 -15.75 -3.28 -0.83
C TRP A 170 -15.64 -1.76 -0.70
N ALA A 171 -14.87 -1.29 0.27
CA ALA A 171 -14.50 0.11 0.41
C ALA A 171 -13.09 0.23 0.97
N TYR A 172 -12.25 0.99 0.29
CA TYR A 172 -10.89 1.21 0.74
C TYR A 172 -10.85 1.94 2.08
N GLY A 173 -10.19 1.33 3.07
CA GLY A 173 -10.27 1.85 4.43
C GLY A 173 -9.16 1.36 5.36
N PRO A 174 -9.25 1.71 6.66
CA PRO A 174 -8.25 1.46 7.68
C PRO A 174 -8.24 0.01 8.20
N GLY A 175 -8.84 -0.94 7.51
CA GLY A 175 -8.84 -2.34 7.93
C GLY A 175 -7.44 -2.87 8.21
N VAL A 176 -6.44 -2.49 7.37
CA VAL A 176 -5.06 -2.93 7.57
C VAL A 176 -4.36 -2.17 8.71
N ASP A 177 -4.80 -0.94 9.04
CA ASP A 177 -4.35 -0.25 10.26
C ASP A 177 -4.81 -1.02 11.51
N TYR A 178 -6.07 -1.48 11.54
CA TYR A 178 -6.58 -2.36 12.59
C TYR A 178 -5.91 -3.74 12.58
N ALA A 179 -5.56 -4.31 11.43
CA ALA A 179 -4.77 -5.54 11.38
C ALA A 179 -3.37 -5.34 12.00
N GLY A 180 -2.76 -4.18 11.84
CA GLY A 180 -1.53 -3.78 12.53
C GLY A 180 -1.72 -3.73 14.05
N LEU A 181 -2.78 -3.09 14.52
CA LEU A 181 -3.15 -3.06 15.94
C LEU A 181 -3.42 -4.47 16.49
N LEU A 182 -4.01 -5.36 15.68
CA LEU A 182 -4.20 -6.76 16.05
C LEU A 182 -2.86 -7.47 16.27
N VAL A 183 -1.88 -7.23 15.38
CA VAL A 183 -0.51 -7.75 15.55
C VAL A 183 0.10 -7.25 16.88
N GLU A 184 -0.06 -5.97 17.22
CA GLU A 184 0.44 -5.40 18.47
C GLU A 184 -0.20 -6.10 19.70
N ARG A 185 -1.52 -6.21 19.71
CA ARG A 185 -2.26 -6.75 20.85
C ARG A 185 -2.05 -8.24 21.09
N ILE A 186 -1.87 -9.02 20.02
CA ILE A 186 -1.58 -10.46 20.14
C ILE A 186 -0.11 -10.69 20.54
N SER A 187 0.81 -9.92 19.97
CA SER A 187 2.24 -10.15 20.21
C SER A 187 2.79 -9.47 21.49
N GLY A 188 2.12 -8.43 21.98
CA GLY A 188 2.60 -7.57 23.06
C GLY A 188 3.75 -6.64 22.65
N LEU A 189 4.04 -6.51 21.35
CA LEU A 189 5.04 -5.62 20.77
C LEU A 189 4.34 -4.51 19.98
N THR A 190 4.98 -3.35 19.82
CA THR A 190 4.53 -2.40 18.79
C THR A 190 4.67 -3.05 17.41
N LEU A 191 3.89 -2.59 16.42
CA LEU A 191 3.99 -3.12 15.06
C LEU A 191 5.40 -2.93 14.48
N GLU A 192 6.06 -1.81 14.78
CA GLU A 192 7.45 -1.56 14.39
C GLU A 192 8.40 -2.59 15.00
N GLU A 193 8.29 -2.89 16.30
CA GLU A 193 9.12 -3.90 16.97
C GLU A 193 8.85 -5.31 16.42
N TYR A 194 7.57 -5.62 16.17
CA TYR A 194 7.21 -6.89 15.55
C TYR A 194 7.81 -7.03 14.16
N MET A 195 7.69 -6.00 13.31
CA MET A 195 8.29 -5.98 11.97
C MET A 195 9.82 -6.05 12.03
N LYS A 196 10.47 -5.33 12.93
CA LYS A 196 11.93 -5.43 13.14
C LYS A 196 12.38 -6.86 13.45
N LYS A 197 11.63 -7.56 14.30
CA LYS A 197 11.97 -8.93 14.71
C LYS A 197 11.64 -9.98 13.66
N ASN A 198 10.48 -9.89 13.00
CA ASN A 198 9.90 -10.99 12.22
C ASN A 198 9.89 -10.74 10.71
N LEU A 199 10.14 -9.51 10.23
CA LEU A 199 10.12 -9.14 8.83
C LEU A 199 11.43 -8.45 8.41
N TRP A 200 11.74 -7.29 8.98
CA TRP A 200 12.85 -6.47 8.54
C TRP A 200 14.22 -7.08 8.89
N GLY A 201 14.38 -7.54 10.12
CA GLY A 201 15.62 -8.19 10.57
C GLY A 201 15.98 -9.41 9.74
N PRO A 202 15.07 -10.39 9.55
CA PRO A 202 15.32 -11.55 8.69
C PRO A 202 15.71 -11.21 7.24
N LEU A 203 15.23 -10.07 6.71
CA LEU A 203 15.54 -9.58 5.37
C LEU A 203 16.74 -8.64 5.30
N GLY A 204 17.35 -8.30 6.45
CA GLY A 204 18.45 -7.34 6.50
C GLY A 204 18.02 -5.93 6.09
N ILE A 205 16.81 -5.52 6.47
CA ILE A 205 16.25 -4.18 6.25
C ILE A 205 16.54 -3.34 7.50
N THR A 206 17.14 -2.17 7.32
CA THR A 206 17.53 -1.26 8.41
C THR A 206 16.97 0.15 8.26
N ASP A 207 16.75 0.59 7.02
CA ASP A 207 16.30 1.94 6.70
C ASP A 207 14.79 1.96 6.51
N VAL A 208 14.09 1.74 7.62
CA VAL A 208 12.64 1.74 7.70
C VAL A 208 12.20 2.16 9.10
N THR A 209 11.09 2.92 9.21
CA THR A 209 10.50 3.32 10.49
C THR A 209 9.06 3.77 10.30
N PHE A 210 8.25 3.71 11.36
CA PHE A 210 6.97 4.42 11.45
C PHE A 210 7.13 5.84 12.02
N PHE A 211 8.26 6.10 12.69
CA PHE A 211 8.49 7.31 13.47
C PHE A 211 9.80 8.01 13.03
N PRO A 212 9.78 8.77 11.92
CA PRO A 212 10.97 9.48 11.42
C PRO A 212 11.64 10.38 12.46
N SER A 213 10.86 11.00 13.38
CA SER A 213 11.43 11.85 14.43
C SER A 213 12.40 11.14 15.36
N THR A 214 12.30 9.81 15.48
CA THR A 214 13.20 8.97 16.28
C THR A 214 14.45 8.52 15.50
N ARG A 215 14.54 8.83 14.19
CA ARG A 215 15.60 8.39 13.28
C ARG A 215 16.16 9.57 12.46
N PRO A 216 16.95 10.47 13.09
CA PRO A 216 17.54 11.62 12.40
C PRO A 216 18.35 11.22 11.17
N ASP A 217 19.03 10.08 11.21
CA ASP A 217 19.80 9.50 10.11
C ASP A 217 18.94 9.21 8.86
N LEU A 218 17.66 8.88 9.04
CA LEU A 218 16.72 8.67 7.96
C LEU A 218 16.07 9.99 7.51
N GLN A 219 15.76 10.89 8.46
CA GLN A 219 15.19 12.21 8.16
C GLN A 219 16.06 13.04 7.23
N GLU A 220 17.38 13.02 7.42
CA GLU A 220 18.35 13.76 6.58
C GLU A 220 18.33 13.37 5.10
N ARG A 221 17.80 12.19 4.79
CA ARG A 221 17.69 11.62 3.45
C ARG A 221 16.27 11.66 2.89
N MET A 222 15.32 12.30 3.59
CA MET A 222 13.91 12.31 3.20
C MET A 222 13.69 13.14 1.93
N ALA A 223 12.97 12.57 0.97
CA ALA A 223 12.44 13.33 -0.15
C ALA A 223 11.28 14.21 0.31
N GLU A 224 11.23 15.41 -0.22
CA GLU A 224 10.16 16.37 0.04
C GLU A 224 8.93 16.02 -0.81
N MET A 225 7.73 16.18 -0.24
CA MET A 225 6.48 15.94 -0.95
C MET A 225 6.23 17.03 -1.99
N SER A 226 5.86 16.63 -3.19
CA SER A 226 5.46 17.56 -4.25
C SER A 226 3.96 17.45 -4.53
N GLY A 227 3.32 18.57 -4.80
CA GLY A 227 1.90 18.65 -5.13
C GLY A 227 1.67 19.12 -6.55
N ARG A 228 0.80 18.44 -7.30
CA ARG A 228 0.33 18.92 -8.60
C ARG A 228 -0.92 19.74 -8.43
N GLY A 229 -0.84 21.02 -8.83
CA GLY A 229 -1.97 21.93 -8.81
C GLY A 229 -3.00 21.66 -9.92
N GLU A 230 -4.14 22.31 -9.84
CA GLU A 230 -5.20 22.24 -10.88
C GLU A 230 -4.72 22.77 -12.24
N ASP A 231 -3.70 23.63 -12.26
CA ASP A 231 -3.03 24.12 -13.48
C ASP A 231 -2.06 23.09 -14.09
N GLY A 232 -1.95 21.92 -13.49
CA GLY A 232 -1.06 20.82 -13.91
C GLY A 232 0.40 21.00 -13.49
N LYS A 233 0.77 22.12 -12.86
CA LYS A 233 2.15 22.38 -12.43
C LYS A 233 2.47 21.68 -11.12
N LEU A 234 3.72 21.31 -11.00
CA LEU A 234 4.25 20.69 -9.78
C LEU A 234 4.96 21.74 -8.91
N SER A 235 4.72 21.71 -7.61
CA SER A 235 5.39 22.53 -6.61
C SER A 235 5.65 21.71 -5.34
N VAL A 236 6.40 22.26 -4.40
CA VAL A 236 6.48 21.68 -3.06
C VAL A 236 5.07 21.65 -2.45
N HIS A 237 4.70 20.52 -1.89
CA HIS A 237 3.41 20.36 -1.23
C HIS A 237 3.47 20.98 0.19
N ASP A 238 2.64 21.96 0.45
CA ASP A 238 2.52 22.66 1.74
C ASP A 238 1.33 22.19 2.59
N GLY A 239 0.55 21.26 2.03
CA GLY A 239 -0.62 20.69 2.68
C GLY A 239 -0.27 19.68 3.76
N LYS A 240 -1.23 19.46 4.66
CA LYS A 240 -1.12 18.51 5.75
C LYS A 240 -1.16 17.07 5.21
N MET A 241 -0.24 16.26 5.68
CA MET A 241 -0.14 14.84 5.29
C MET A 241 -0.78 13.91 6.32
N PRO A 242 -1.30 12.73 5.92
CA PRO A 242 -1.97 11.81 6.84
C PRO A 242 -1.09 11.20 7.94
N PHE A 243 0.22 11.33 7.88
CA PHE A 243 1.13 10.83 8.92
C PHE A 243 1.35 11.81 10.09
N VAL A 244 0.60 12.91 10.12
CA VAL A 244 0.53 13.82 11.27
C VAL A 244 -0.91 13.95 11.77
N ASP A 245 -1.08 14.37 13.02
CA ASP A 245 -2.38 14.63 13.62
C ASP A 245 -2.91 16.04 13.27
N ASP A 246 -4.00 16.50 13.90
CA ASP A 246 -4.59 17.81 13.62
C ASP A 246 -3.77 18.99 14.16
N LYS A 247 -2.77 18.74 14.98
CA LYS A 247 -1.81 19.76 15.47
C LYS A 247 -0.56 19.83 14.58
N GLY A 248 -0.40 18.87 13.63
CA GLY A 248 0.80 18.74 12.81
C GLY A 248 1.91 17.94 13.50
N GLU A 249 1.59 17.25 14.60
CA GLU A 249 2.52 16.39 15.31
C GLU A 249 2.52 14.98 14.69
N GLU A 250 3.66 14.30 14.76
CA GLU A 250 3.79 12.91 14.31
C GLU A 250 2.82 12.01 15.10
N VAL A 251 2.15 11.08 14.41
CA VAL A 251 1.24 10.12 15.05
C VAL A 251 2.01 9.22 16.03
N THR A 252 1.36 8.79 17.10
CA THR A 252 1.99 7.95 18.14
C THR A 252 1.71 6.47 17.97
N GLY A 253 0.70 6.11 17.17
CA GLY A 253 0.40 4.71 16.83
C GLY A 253 1.02 4.30 15.50
N CYS A 254 1.48 3.06 15.39
CA CYS A 254 1.91 2.49 14.12
C CYS A 254 0.70 2.34 13.19
N MET A 255 0.54 3.25 12.22
CA MET A 255 -0.52 3.16 11.21
C MET A 255 -0.17 2.07 10.20
N GLY A 256 -0.58 0.82 10.48
CA GLY A 256 -0.22 -0.36 9.70
C GLY A 256 -0.68 -0.32 8.24
N GLY A 257 -1.66 0.54 7.93
CA GLY A 257 -2.15 0.75 6.57
C GLY A 257 -1.40 1.83 5.79
N GLN A 258 -0.57 2.68 6.43
CA GLN A 258 -0.01 3.84 5.74
C GLN A 258 1.22 4.50 6.38
N GLY A 259 1.66 4.05 7.56
CA GLY A 259 2.54 4.86 8.42
C GLY A 259 4.04 4.69 8.15
N SER A 260 4.49 3.76 7.31
CA SER A 260 5.92 3.49 7.20
C SER A 260 6.64 4.43 6.23
N PHE A 261 7.92 4.67 6.56
CA PHE A 261 8.89 5.37 5.74
C PHE A 261 10.05 4.44 5.44
N THR A 262 10.46 4.35 4.18
CA THR A 262 11.59 3.53 3.74
C THR A 262 12.09 4.01 2.38
N CYS A 263 13.08 3.35 1.81
CA CYS A 263 13.63 3.64 0.49
C CYS A 263 13.44 2.46 -0.48
N ALA A 264 13.58 2.72 -1.78
CA ALA A 264 13.40 1.70 -2.81
C ALA A 264 14.33 0.50 -2.64
N LYS A 265 15.58 0.74 -2.20
CA LYS A 265 16.59 -0.28 -1.92
C LYS A 265 16.15 -1.25 -0.81
N GLU A 266 15.46 -0.76 0.19
CA GLU A 266 14.97 -1.59 1.30
C GLU A 266 13.63 -2.25 0.96
N TYR A 267 12.73 -1.52 0.30
CA TYR A 267 11.42 -2.05 -0.04
C TYR A 267 11.49 -3.24 -1.01
N ILE A 268 12.41 -3.21 -1.99
CA ILE A 268 12.58 -4.35 -2.93
C ILE A 268 12.98 -5.64 -2.21
N LYS A 269 13.63 -5.58 -1.05
CA LYS A 269 13.96 -6.77 -0.25
C LYS A 269 12.71 -7.45 0.31
N VAL A 270 11.65 -6.68 0.64
CA VAL A 270 10.35 -7.25 1.05
C VAL A 270 9.75 -8.03 -0.10
N LEU A 271 9.71 -7.45 -1.31
CA LEU A 271 9.15 -8.09 -2.50
C LEU A 271 9.93 -9.37 -2.86
N LYS A 272 11.26 -9.30 -2.82
CA LYS A 272 12.15 -10.45 -3.01
C LYS A 272 11.89 -11.53 -1.97
N GLY A 273 11.76 -11.16 -0.69
CA GLY A 273 11.47 -12.09 0.40
C GLY A 273 10.14 -12.84 0.22
N VAL A 274 9.14 -12.20 -0.38
CA VAL A 274 7.86 -12.86 -0.75
C VAL A 274 8.08 -13.86 -1.89
N LEU A 275 8.85 -13.50 -2.94
CA LEU A 275 9.17 -14.43 -4.03
C LEU A 275 9.97 -15.64 -3.54
N ASP A 276 10.84 -15.47 -2.54
CA ASP A 276 11.66 -16.55 -1.98
C ASP A 276 10.83 -17.60 -1.22
N CYS A 277 9.63 -17.24 -0.73
CA CYS A 277 8.74 -18.18 -0.06
C CYS A 277 8.23 -19.30 -1.00
N ASP A 278 8.22 -19.08 -2.32
CA ASP A 278 7.82 -20.10 -3.31
C ASP A 278 8.76 -21.33 -3.38
N GLU A 279 10.04 -21.15 -3.06
CA GLU A 279 11.06 -22.19 -3.24
C GLU A 279 11.08 -23.25 -2.12
N GLY A 280 10.22 -23.11 -1.09
CA GLY A 280 10.10 -24.09 -0.01
C GLY A 280 11.36 -24.28 0.86
N GLY A 281 12.38 -23.49 0.64
CA GLY A 281 13.68 -23.50 1.33
C GLY A 281 13.67 -22.77 2.68
N GLY A 282 12.62 -22.95 3.51
CA GLY A 282 12.50 -22.25 4.79
C GLY A 282 12.33 -20.72 4.58
N GLY A 283 11.31 -20.34 3.82
CA GLY A 283 10.97 -18.94 3.57
C GLY A 283 10.98 -18.15 4.87
N LYS A 284 11.80 -17.11 4.93
CA LYS A 284 12.00 -16.32 6.16
C LYS A 284 10.74 -15.60 6.62
N LEU A 285 9.74 -15.48 5.75
CA LEU A 285 8.52 -14.71 5.99
C LEU A 285 7.30 -15.58 6.24
N LEU A 286 6.95 -16.48 5.30
CA LEU A 286 5.80 -17.37 5.34
C LEU A 286 6.19 -18.75 4.80
N SER A 287 5.48 -19.79 5.24
CA SER A 287 5.52 -21.09 4.58
C SER A 287 4.89 -21.01 3.19
N LYS A 288 5.15 -22.01 2.35
CA LYS A 288 4.56 -22.09 1.01
C LYS A 288 3.03 -22.19 1.08
N GLU A 289 2.51 -22.94 2.02
CA GLU A 289 1.08 -23.12 2.27
C GLU A 289 0.42 -21.77 2.65
N SER A 290 1.03 -21.03 3.57
CA SER A 290 0.56 -19.69 3.95
C SER A 290 0.64 -18.70 2.79
N LEU A 291 1.70 -18.78 1.97
CA LEU A 291 1.84 -17.97 0.78
C LEU A 291 0.75 -18.24 -0.27
N GLU A 292 0.37 -19.49 -0.47
CA GLU A 292 -0.75 -19.84 -1.37
C GLU A 292 -2.06 -19.21 -0.90
N VAL A 293 -2.35 -19.25 0.41
CA VAL A 293 -3.53 -18.59 0.98
C VAL A 293 -3.43 -17.07 0.82
N PHE A 294 -2.23 -16.51 1.01
CA PHE A 294 -1.96 -15.07 0.93
C PHE A 294 -2.23 -14.48 -0.46
N PHE A 295 -1.95 -15.24 -1.53
CA PHE A 295 -2.16 -14.84 -2.93
C PHE A 295 -3.51 -15.28 -3.51
N LYS A 296 -4.32 -16.04 -2.77
CA LYS A 296 -5.62 -16.49 -3.25
C LYS A 296 -6.62 -15.33 -3.30
N PRO A 297 -7.47 -15.22 -4.36
CA PRO A 297 -8.61 -14.30 -4.38
C PRO A 297 -9.52 -14.51 -3.16
N GLN A 298 -9.96 -13.45 -2.51
CA GLN A 298 -10.67 -13.51 -1.23
C GLN A 298 -12.08 -12.91 -1.29
N LEU A 299 -12.41 -12.08 -2.29
CA LEU A 299 -13.65 -11.33 -2.29
C LEU A 299 -14.86 -12.18 -2.68
N GLY A 300 -15.97 -11.99 -1.97
CA GLY A 300 -17.27 -12.42 -2.44
C GLY A 300 -17.74 -11.60 -3.65
N ASP A 301 -18.78 -12.08 -4.34
CA ASP A 301 -19.23 -11.49 -5.62
C ASP A 301 -19.57 -10.00 -5.52
N GLY A 302 -20.27 -9.58 -4.45
CA GLY A 302 -20.63 -8.18 -4.23
C GLY A 302 -19.39 -7.27 -4.04
N SER A 303 -18.47 -7.71 -3.20
CA SER A 303 -17.21 -6.99 -2.96
C SER A 303 -16.33 -6.92 -4.20
N ARG A 304 -16.24 -8.03 -4.95
CA ARG A 304 -15.49 -8.09 -6.23
C ARG A 304 -16.10 -7.16 -7.28
N ALA A 305 -17.41 -7.16 -7.42
CA ALA A 305 -18.11 -6.27 -8.35
C ALA A 305 -17.85 -4.79 -8.02
N MET A 306 -17.90 -4.42 -6.73
CA MET A 306 -17.62 -3.05 -6.29
C MET A 306 -16.15 -2.66 -6.55
N LEU A 307 -15.17 -3.51 -6.21
CA LEU A 307 -13.76 -3.26 -6.53
C LEU A 307 -13.57 -3.00 -8.03
N ASN A 308 -14.14 -3.85 -8.89
CA ASN A 308 -14.01 -3.70 -10.34
C ASN A 308 -14.74 -2.46 -10.87
N ALA A 309 -15.79 -1.97 -10.21
CA ALA A 309 -16.42 -0.70 -10.53
C ALA A 309 -15.53 0.50 -10.15
N VAL A 310 -14.90 0.46 -8.96
CA VAL A 310 -13.99 1.53 -8.49
C VAL A 310 -12.80 1.72 -9.42
N VAL A 311 -12.18 0.64 -9.91
CA VAL A 311 -11.01 0.72 -10.81
C VAL A 311 -11.38 1.11 -12.26
N GLN A 312 -12.63 1.40 -12.58
CA GLN A 312 -13.00 2.05 -13.86
C GLN A 312 -12.68 3.54 -13.87
N ASP A 313 -12.59 4.19 -12.70
CA ASP A 313 -12.07 5.55 -12.59
C ASP A 313 -10.54 5.54 -12.81
N ASP A 314 -10.03 6.47 -13.63
CA ASP A 314 -8.61 6.51 -14.00
C ASP A 314 -7.70 6.83 -12.81
N ALA A 315 -8.10 7.79 -11.97
CA ALA A 315 -7.30 8.18 -10.82
C ALA A 315 -7.28 7.06 -9.77
N ALA A 316 -8.45 6.45 -9.48
CA ALA A 316 -8.52 5.31 -8.58
C ALA A 316 -7.69 4.13 -9.08
N ASN A 317 -7.80 3.79 -10.37
CA ASN A 317 -7.01 2.71 -10.96
C ASN A 317 -5.49 2.99 -10.88
N ASN A 318 -5.04 4.19 -11.24
CA ASN A 318 -3.63 4.58 -11.14
C ASN A 318 -3.13 4.52 -9.68
N ALA A 319 -3.93 4.99 -8.71
CA ALA A 319 -3.58 4.91 -7.29
C ALA A 319 -3.46 3.47 -6.78
N MET A 320 -4.15 2.53 -7.41
CA MET A 320 -4.16 1.10 -7.07
C MET A 320 -3.20 0.25 -7.93
N GLY A 321 -2.30 0.88 -8.70
CA GLY A 321 -1.27 0.20 -9.50
C GLY A 321 -1.46 0.27 -11.01
N GLY A 322 -2.50 0.91 -11.53
CA GLY A 322 -2.63 1.24 -12.95
C GLY A 322 -2.83 0.05 -13.89
N THR A 323 -3.52 -1.00 -13.45
CA THR A 323 -3.77 -2.21 -14.26
C THR A 323 -4.73 -1.95 -15.42
N PRO A 324 -4.64 -2.72 -16.54
CA PRO A 324 -5.60 -2.58 -17.63
C PRO A 324 -7.04 -2.80 -17.14
N LYS A 325 -7.94 -1.88 -17.47
CA LYS A 325 -9.33 -1.88 -16.96
C LYS A 325 -10.14 -3.11 -17.35
N HIS A 326 -9.86 -3.70 -18.52
CA HIS A 326 -10.55 -4.91 -19.01
C HIS A 326 -10.12 -6.19 -18.30
N VAL A 327 -8.97 -6.20 -17.62
CA VAL A 327 -8.52 -7.33 -16.80
C VAL A 327 -9.33 -7.35 -15.51
N ALA A 328 -9.99 -8.47 -15.21
CA ALA A 328 -10.72 -8.65 -13.96
C ALA A 328 -9.78 -8.66 -12.76
N LYS A 329 -10.21 -8.08 -11.65
CA LYS A 329 -9.46 -7.99 -10.39
C LYS A 329 -10.23 -8.63 -9.25
N ASP A 330 -9.47 -9.13 -8.30
CA ASP A 330 -9.92 -9.50 -6.96
C ASP A 330 -8.98 -8.85 -5.94
N TYR A 331 -9.20 -9.07 -4.68
CA TYR A 331 -8.28 -8.65 -3.63
C TYR A 331 -7.82 -9.89 -2.86
N ALA A 332 -6.51 -10.04 -2.74
CA ALA A 332 -5.87 -11.06 -1.93
C ALA A 332 -5.55 -10.48 -0.53
N LEU A 333 -4.92 -11.25 0.35
CA LEU A 333 -4.67 -10.76 1.72
C LEU A 333 -3.63 -9.62 1.78
N GLY A 334 -2.76 -9.50 0.77
CA GLY A 334 -1.69 -8.49 0.74
C GLY A 334 -1.91 -7.33 -0.22
N GLY A 335 -2.86 -7.42 -1.16
CA GLY A 335 -3.07 -6.42 -2.21
C GLY A 335 -4.07 -6.86 -3.27
N LEU A 336 -4.26 -5.99 -4.27
CA LEU A 336 -5.05 -6.29 -5.46
C LEU A 336 -4.39 -7.44 -6.24
N ILE A 337 -5.20 -8.36 -6.76
CA ILE A 337 -4.72 -9.49 -7.56
C ILE A 337 -5.38 -9.50 -8.94
N MET A 338 -4.58 -9.69 -9.97
CA MET A 338 -5.03 -9.79 -11.35
C MET A 338 -5.57 -11.20 -11.62
N MET A 339 -6.75 -11.28 -12.24
CA MET A 339 -7.39 -12.57 -12.54
C MET A 339 -7.01 -13.13 -13.91
N ASP A 340 -6.50 -12.28 -14.82
CA ASP A 340 -6.08 -12.66 -16.17
C ASP A 340 -4.71 -12.08 -16.49
N ASP A 341 -4.05 -12.62 -17.51
CA ASP A 341 -2.80 -12.08 -18.04
C ASP A 341 -3.03 -10.68 -18.65
N ALA A 342 -2.07 -9.78 -18.47
CA ALA A 342 -2.13 -8.44 -19.03
C ALA A 342 -1.17 -8.27 -20.24
N PRO A 343 -1.47 -7.33 -21.18
CA PRO A 343 -0.62 -7.07 -22.34
C PRO A 343 0.78 -6.56 -22.00
N ASP A 344 0.95 -5.96 -20.82
CA ASP A 344 2.20 -5.40 -20.31
C ASP A 344 3.17 -6.44 -19.74
N GLY A 345 2.85 -7.74 -19.86
CA GLY A 345 3.67 -8.87 -19.42
C GLY A 345 3.27 -9.49 -18.09
N LYS A 346 2.51 -8.78 -17.24
CA LYS A 346 2.03 -9.30 -15.96
C LYS A 346 1.12 -10.52 -16.17
N LYS A 347 1.29 -11.53 -15.34
CA LYS A 347 0.51 -12.78 -15.39
C LYS A 347 -0.66 -12.76 -14.41
N ALA A 348 -1.71 -13.53 -14.73
CA ALA A 348 -2.79 -13.81 -13.78
C ALA A 348 -2.20 -14.32 -12.46
N GLY A 349 -2.65 -13.76 -11.34
CA GLY A 349 -2.07 -14.01 -10.02
C GLY A 349 -0.97 -13.01 -9.62
N THR A 350 -0.65 -12.01 -10.46
CA THR A 350 0.20 -10.89 -10.04
C THR A 350 -0.52 -10.09 -8.96
N MET A 351 0.14 -9.93 -7.82
CA MET A 351 -0.31 -9.05 -6.73
C MET A 351 0.36 -7.70 -6.82
N LEU A 352 -0.37 -6.64 -6.59
CA LEU A 352 0.13 -5.27 -6.66
C LEU A 352 -0.67 -4.33 -5.76
N TRP A 353 -0.08 -3.18 -5.44
CA TRP A 353 -0.76 -2.07 -4.79
C TRP A 353 0.01 -0.77 -4.97
N GLY A 354 -0.64 0.35 -4.65
CA GLY A 354 -0.04 1.69 -4.70
C GLY A 354 0.08 2.36 -3.34
N GLY A 355 0.89 3.41 -3.29
CA GLY A 355 1.00 4.35 -2.17
C GLY A 355 0.49 5.73 -2.53
N TYR A 356 -0.05 6.46 -1.57
CA TYR A 356 -0.66 7.79 -1.73
C TYR A 356 0.21 8.77 -2.55
N PRO A 357 1.56 8.84 -2.36
CA PRO A 357 2.42 9.70 -3.17
C PRO A 357 2.81 9.11 -4.52
N ASN A 358 1.93 8.35 -5.16
CA ASN A 358 2.18 7.71 -6.44
C ASN A 358 3.41 6.79 -6.42
N LEU A 359 3.42 5.84 -5.48
CA LEU A 359 4.27 4.66 -5.51
C LEU A 359 3.46 3.47 -5.98
N ILE A 360 4.12 2.52 -6.61
CA ILE A 360 3.53 1.19 -6.86
C ILE A 360 4.56 0.09 -6.60
N TRP A 361 4.06 -1.09 -6.26
CA TRP A 361 4.83 -2.32 -6.24
C TRP A 361 4.01 -3.45 -6.87
N TRP A 362 4.71 -4.46 -7.41
CA TRP A 362 4.10 -5.69 -7.91
C TRP A 362 4.96 -6.90 -7.58
N ILE A 363 4.29 -8.07 -7.48
CA ILE A 363 4.90 -9.39 -7.30
C ILE A 363 4.22 -10.33 -8.27
N ASP A 364 4.92 -10.77 -9.31
CA ASP A 364 4.47 -11.77 -10.27
C ASP A 364 5.17 -13.10 -9.97
N ARG A 365 4.49 -13.96 -9.22
CA ARG A 365 5.00 -15.29 -8.82
C ARG A 365 5.18 -16.24 -10.02
N LYS A 366 4.34 -16.13 -11.06
CA LYS A 366 4.45 -16.98 -12.26
C LYS A 366 5.69 -16.65 -13.08
N THR A 367 5.92 -15.37 -13.32
CA THR A 367 7.10 -14.91 -14.03
C THR A 367 8.35 -14.95 -13.14
N GLY A 368 8.18 -14.86 -11.81
CA GLY A 368 9.26 -14.75 -10.84
C GLY A 368 9.92 -13.39 -10.82
N LEU A 369 9.15 -12.33 -11.11
CA LEU A 369 9.60 -10.93 -11.15
C LEU A 369 8.83 -10.08 -10.14
N ALA A 370 9.53 -9.20 -9.46
CA ALA A 370 8.92 -8.17 -8.62
C ALA A 370 9.61 -6.83 -8.81
N GLY A 371 8.88 -5.74 -8.59
CA GLY A 371 9.43 -4.40 -8.74
C GLY A 371 8.68 -3.33 -7.99
N VAL A 372 9.30 -2.17 -7.88
CA VAL A 372 8.78 -0.97 -7.25
C VAL A 372 9.15 0.27 -8.05
N TYR A 373 8.19 1.20 -8.17
CA TYR A 373 8.38 2.59 -8.53
C TYR A 373 8.14 3.42 -7.26
N ALA A 374 9.09 4.24 -6.87
CA ALA A 374 8.99 5.09 -5.69
C ALA A 374 9.12 6.57 -6.06
N GLY A 375 8.08 7.34 -5.79
CA GLY A 375 7.98 8.79 -6.00
C GLY A 375 7.36 9.49 -4.79
N GLN A 376 7.37 10.83 -4.79
CA GLN A 376 6.75 11.65 -3.74
C GLN A 376 5.93 12.78 -4.37
N VAL A 377 4.90 12.43 -5.13
CA VAL A 377 3.99 13.35 -5.81
C VAL A 377 2.55 13.08 -5.39
N VAL A 378 1.80 14.11 -5.05
CA VAL A 378 0.35 14.06 -4.77
C VAL A 378 -0.39 14.96 -5.77
N PRO A 379 -1.68 14.71 -6.04
CA PRO A 379 -2.59 13.74 -5.43
C PRO A 379 -2.33 12.30 -5.88
N PRO A 380 -2.88 11.30 -5.17
CA PRO A 380 -2.83 9.90 -5.61
C PRO A 380 -3.55 9.72 -6.93
N GLY A 381 -3.02 8.83 -7.78
CA GLY A 381 -3.60 8.56 -9.10
C GLY A 381 -3.24 9.60 -10.16
N ASP A 382 -2.23 10.43 -9.92
CA ASP A 382 -1.70 11.39 -10.88
C ASP A 382 -1.43 10.74 -12.25
N LEU A 383 -1.98 11.34 -13.32
CA LEU A 383 -1.96 10.74 -14.66
C LEU A 383 -0.54 10.63 -15.23
N ILE A 384 0.32 11.59 -14.92
CA ILE A 384 1.72 11.61 -15.38
C ILE A 384 2.50 10.52 -14.66
N CYS A 385 2.40 10.48 -13.33
CA CYS A 385 3.01 9.41 -12.54
C CYS A 385 2.51 8.03 -12.98
N GLY A 386 1.20 7.87 -13.19
CA GLY A 386 0.61 6.62 -13.67
C GLY A 386 1.16 6.17 -15.04
N LYS A 387 1.41 7.12 -15.96
CA LYS A 387 2.06 6.82 -17.25
C LYS A 387 3.51 6.35 -17.03
N LEU A 388 4.28 7.01 -16.20
CA LEU A 388 5.67 6.66 -15.91
C LEU A 388 5.78 5.29 -15.23
N MET A 389 4.89 5.01 -14.28
CA MET A 389 4.80 3.71 -13.60
C MET A 389 4.58 2.57 -14.60
N ARG A 390 3.60 2.70 -15.51
CA ARG A 390 3.33 1.69 -16.55
C ARG A 390 4.54 1.50 -17.48
N LYS A 391 5.20 2.58 -17.89
CA LYS A 391 6.41 2.48 -18.72
C LYS A 391 7.56 1.79 -18.00
N TRP A 392 7.70 2.04 -16.72
CA TRP A 392 8.65 1.31 -15.88
C TRP A 392 8.32 -0.19 -15.80
N GLU A 393 7.06 -0.55 -15.52
CA GLU A 393 6.64 -1.94 -15.46
C GLU A 393 6.90 -2.67 -16.79
N GLU A 394 6.41 -2.13 -17.92
CA GLU A 394 6.66 -2.65 -19.26
C GLU A 394 8.17 -2.90 -19.49
N GLY A 395 8.99 -1.88 -19.22
CA GLY A 395 10.45 -1.98 -19.39
C GLY A 395 11.11 -3.01 -18.47
N ALA A 396 10.61 -3.20 -17.25
CA ALA A 396 11.12 -4.21 -16.32
C ALA A 396 10.87 -5.64 -16.86
N TYR A 397 9.66 -5.91 -17.38
CA TYR A 397 9.34 -7.19 -18.00
C TYR A 397 10.17 -7.43 -19.27
N GLU A 398 10.31 -6.45 -20.16
CA GLU A 398 11.14 -6.56 -21.36
C GLU A 398 12.61 -6.87 -21.06
N MET A 399 13.17 -6.16 -20.07
CA MET A 399 14.56 -6.41 -19.65
C MET A 399 14.73 -7.81 -19.08
N PHE A 400 13.76 -8.27 -18.27
CA PHE A 400 13.80 -9.59 -17.67
C PHE A 400 13.70 -10.69 -18.74
N GLU A 401 12.82 -10.58 -19.72
CA GLU A 401 12.73 -11.54 -20.83
C GLU A 401 14.04 -11.61 -21.63
N LYS A 402 14.63 -10.47 -22.00
CA LYS A 402 15.95 -10.42 -22.66
C LYS A 402 17.04 -11.10 -21.81
N HIS A 403 17.00 -10.93 -20.47
CA HIS A 403 17.92 -11.61 -19.56
C HIS A 403 17.72 -13.14 -19.59
N ARG A 404 16.49 -13.61 -19.56
CA ARG A 404 16.15 -15.05 -19.62
C ARG A 404 16.60 -15.68 -20.95
N GLU A 405 16.34 -15.01 -22.08
CA GLU A 405 16.79 -15.46 -23.40
C GLU A 405 18.31 -15.55 -23.49
N SER A 406 19.05 -14.61 -22.89
CA SER A 406 20.52 -14.65 -22.89
C SER A 406 21.05 -15.84 -22.08
N LYS A 407 20.43 -16.18 -20.95
CA LYS A 407 20.80 -17.34 -20.14
C LYS A 407 20.48 -18.68 -20.82
N SER A 408 19.39 -18.77 -21.59
CA SER A 408 19.01 -20.00 -22.26
C SER A 408 19.93 -20.37 -23.44
N LYS A 409 20.78 -19.43 -23.88
CA LYS A 409 21.76 -19.62 -24.97
C LYS A 409 23.17 -19.98 -24.47
N LEU A 410 23.38 -19.98 -23.15
CA LEU A 410 24.60 -20.42 -22.48
C LEU A 410 24.47 -21.84 -21.94
#